data_f2ca068ac0c8455b8a2959326577590f
#
_entry.id   f2ca068ac0c8455b8a2959326577590f
#
_cell.length_a   1.000
_cell.length_b   1.000
_cell.length_c   1.000
_cell.angle_alpha   90.00
_cell.angle_beta   90.00
_cell.angle_gamma   90.00
#
_symmetry.space_group_name_H-M   'P 1'
#
loop_
_entity.id
_entity.type
_entity.pdbx_description
1 polymer ?
#
loop_
_entity_poly.entity_id
_entity_poly.type
_entity_poly.pdbx_seq_one_letter_code
_entity_poly.pdbx_strand_id
1 'polypeptide(L)'
;MRDNARRLLTILTVILALWLVLGFWPLSIGNQVIFSLCILLAGGAALWRQRRRAVSRQRSEIVLPPEDFQGAVVLVCGDTDGLFPGRSAHGETRHGWYLRGDSAEQLPRLAQYLAAARPALVSQVSVLLAVVPEHHPSGEHLAQSLRDWRRSIVECRTWLNGLPPVWSVFWVTPPGGQAAESCWFTITPERAGLQAQLKGQAPQAVAGWQREGSSASRLHQTLWLESILTLAENALFRPFRARQAELPPLNLCAAGICLTPVAAVANNLWQQQIAGITTLSPGNDAAPGPHPLPDLLLSSLPHRHGVSRRMRDAGLAAGVGFLFLALAMLASFINNQRLVRSVGDHLAVYHRLSGTPPTPKLQAQQRLRADSRLLDDWLRRGEPLRYRLGLYQGGRLIPFVEAAINDWAPPPPPRPVIKQVVQGPQTIRLDSMALFDTGKSALKPGSTKLLVNSLLGIKAKPGWLIVVAGHTDSIGNDKSNQQLSLKRAEAVRDWMRDTGDVPESCFAVQGYGASRPVASNETPEGRAQNRRVEISLVPQKDACLTPGTANTSGAETNGLKSETE
;
A
#
# COMPACT_ATOMS: atom_id res chain seq x y z
N MET A 1 -7.08 29.14 -2.62
CA MET A 1 -7.66 27.90 -2.10
C MET A 1 -7.62 26.72 -3.09
N ARG A 2 -7.70 26.97 -4.39
CA ARG A 2 -7.80 25.98 -5.49
C ARG A 2 -6.61 25.02 -5.61
N ASP A 3 -5.40 25.56 -5.53
CA ASP A 3 -4.18 24.75 -5.66
C ASP A 3 -3.93 23.87 -4.46
N ASN A 4 -4.48 24.23 -3.29
CA ASN A 4 -4.31 23.46 -2.06
C ASN A 4 -5.11 22.16 -2.08
N ALA A 5 -6.36 22.16 -2.58
CA ALA A 5 -7.16 20.93 -2.64
C ALA A 5 -6.56 19.90 -3.61
N ARG A 6 -6.09 20.34 -4.79
CA ARG A 6 -5.40 19.45 -5.74
C ARG A 6 -4.06 18.97 -5.23
N ARG A 7 -3.30 19.81 -4.53
CA ARG A 7 -2.06 19.42 -3.87
C ARG A 7 -2.33 18.40 -2.78
N LEU A 8 -3.33 18.63 -1.94
CA LEU A 8 -3.76 17.69 -0.90
C LEU A 8 -4.16 16.33 -1.49
N LEU A 9 -4.94 16.32 -2.59
CA LEU A 9 -5.31 15.08 -3.27
C LEU A 9 -4.09 14.35 -3.83
N THR A 10 -3.13 15.07 -4.43
CA THR A 10 -1.88 14.47 -4.93
C THR A 10 -1.05 13.90 -3.78
N ILE A 11 -0.92 14.63 -2.67
CA ILE A 11 -0.21 14.18 -1.47
C ILE A 11 -0.90 12.94 -0.89
N LEU A 12 -2.22 12.95 -0.76
CA LEU A 12 -2.99 11.81 -0.29
C LEU A 12 -2.76 10.57 -1.18
N THR A 13 -2.79 10.74 -2.49
CA THR A 13 -2.52 9.66 -3.45
C THR A 13 -1.12 9.09 -3.28
N VAL A 14 -0.11 9.93 -3.10
CA VAL A 14 1.28 9.51 -2.85
C VAL A 14 1.40 8.74 -1.53
N ILE A 15 0.78 9.24 -0.45
CA ILE A 15 0.79 8.58 0.86
C ILE A 15 0.12 7.19 0.77
N LEU A 16 -1.05 7.10 0.15
CA LEU A 16 -1.76 5.84 -0.02
C LEU A 16 -0.98 4.85 -0.89
N ALA A 17 -0.33 5.32 -1.97
CA ALA A 17 0.50 4.49 -2.82
C ALA A 17 1.74 3.95 -2.10
N LEU A 18 2.41 4.79 -1.29
CA LEU A 18 3.52 4.36 -0.44
C LEU A 18 3.07 3.34 0.60
N TRP A 19 1.95 3.60 1.26
CA TRP A 19 1.38 2.67 2.24
C TRP A 19 1.01 1.33 1.61
N LEU A 20 0.48 1.33 0.39
CA LEU A 20 0.19 0.11 -0.36
C LEU A 20 1.47 -0.72 -0.62
N VAL A 21 2.54 -0.06 -1.11
CA VAL A 21 3.81 -0.73 -1.45
C VAL A 21 4.53 -1.25 -0.20
N LEU A 22 4.58 -0.45 0.86
CA LEU A 22 5.33 -0.79 2.07
C LEU A 22 4.57 -1.73 3.02
N GLY A 23 3.24 -1.57 3.09
CA GLY A 23 2.40 -2.25 4.09
C GLY A 23 1.72 -3.53 3.58
N PHE A 24 1.32 -3.55 2.32
CA PHE A 24 0.46 -4.64 1.80
C PHE A 24 1.15 -5.52 0.76
N TRP A 25 1.98 -4.93 -0.12
CA TRP A 25 2.50 -5.66 -1.26
C TRP A 25 3.70 -6.53 -0.90
N PRO A 26 3.71 -7.83 -1.27
CA PRO A 26 4.78 -8.77 -0.90
C PRO A 26 6.00 -8.61 -1.82
N LEU A 27 6.65 -7.46 -1.79
CA LEU A 27 7.84 -7.16 -2.57
C LEU A 27 9.13 -7.39 -1.76
N SER A 28 10.21 -7.69 -2.46
CA SER A 28 11.56 -7.66 -1.87
C SER A 28 11.95 -6.23 -1.46
N ILE A 29 12.83 -6.09 -0.48
CA ILE A 29 13.28 -4.78 0.04
C ILE A 29 13.80 -3.88 -1.10
N GLY A 30 14.58 -4.44 -2.06
CA GLY A 30 15.07 -3.68 -3.20
C GLY A 30 13.94 -3.13 -4.08
N ASN A 31 12.95 -3.97 -4.39
CA ASN A 31 11.78 -3.54 -5.17
C ASN A 31 10.93 -2.50 -4.43
N GLN A 32 10.75 -2.65 -3.10
CA GLN A 32 10.05 -1.65 -2.30
C GLN A 32 10.71 -0.27 -2.37
N VAL A 33 12.05 -0.21 -2.30
CA VAL A 33 12.82 1.04 -2.43
C VAL A 33 12.63 1.65 -3.82
N ILE A 34 12.75 0.84 -4.88
CA ILE A 34 12.60 1.32 -6.27
C ILE A 34 11.19 1.89 -6.50
N PHE A 35 10.14 1.14 -6.15
CA PHE A 35 8.76 1.60 -6.32
C PHE A 35 8.45 2.83 -5.48
N SER A 36 8.94 2.90 -4.24
CA SER A 36 8.78 4.07 -3.38
C SER A 36 9.44 5.31 -3.98
N LEU A 37 10.64 5.16 -4.53
CA LEU A 37 11.34 6.26 -5.21
C LEU A 37 10.58 6.72 -6.47
N CYS A 38 10.07 5.79 -7.28
CA CYS A 38 9.26 6.11 -8.46
C CYS A 38 7.99 6.88 -8.08
N ILE A 39 7.28 6.47 -7.00
CA ILE A 39 6.08 7.14 -6.51
C ILE A 39 6.41 8.56 -6.05
N LEU A 40 7.50 8.75 -5.30
CA LEU A 40 7.94 10.07 -4.85
C LEU A 40 8.34 10.98 -6.01
N LEU A 41 9.06 10.47 -7.00
CA LEU A 41 9.44 11.23 -8.20
C LEU A 41 8.20 11.62 -9.02
N ALA A 42 7.27 10.69 -9.24
CA ALA A 42 6.02 10.97 -9.96
C ALA A 42 5.17 12.01 -9.22
N GLY A 43 5.05 11.89 -7.89
CA GLY A 43 4.36 12.84 -7.04
C GLY A 43 5.00 14.24 -7.07
N GLY A 44 6.32 14.31 -6.98
CA GLY A 44 7.10 15.54 -7.09
C GLY A 44 6.92 16.22 -8.45
N ALA A 45 7.01 15.44 -9.54
CA ALA A 45 6.78 15.94 -10.90
C ALA A 45 5.34 16.46 -11.09
N ALA A 46 4.33 15.77 -10.53
CA ALA A 46 2.94 16.21 -10.57
C ALA A 46 2.75 17.54 -9.81
N LEU A 47 3.31 17.67 -8.62
CA LEU A 47 3.26 18.91 -7.83
C LEU A 47 4.00 20.07 -8.52
N TRP A 48 5.15 19.81 -9.12
CA TRP A 48 5.91 20.81 -9.89
C TRP A 48 5.14 21.28 -11.12
N ARG A 49 4.51 20.35 -11.87
CA ARG A 49 3.64 20.67 -13.02
C ARG A 49 2.43 21.50 -12.60
N GLN A 50 1.83 21.21 -11.44
CA GLN A 50 0.75 22.00 -10.88
C GLN A 50 1.20 23.43 -10.54
N ARG A 51 2.39 23.60 -9.95
CA ARG A 51 2.97 24.93 -9.67
C ARG A 51 3.22 25.72 -10.94
N ARG A 52 3.83 25.13 -11.97
CA ARG A 52 4.06 25.82 -13.27
C ARG A 52 2.78 26.26 -13.93
N ARG A 53 1.72 25.44 -13.92
CA ARG A 53 0.40 25.81 -14.46
C ARG A 53 -0.27 26.93 -13.69
N ALA A 54 -0.06 27.05 -12.39
CA ALA A 54 -0.59 28.14 -11.58
C ALA A 54 0.05 29.49 -11.96
N VAL A 55 1.37 29.52 -12.17
CA VAL A 55 2.10 30.74 -12.58
C VAL A 55 1.70 31.22 -13.98
N SER A 56 1.46 30.30 -14.94
CA SER A 56 1.04 30.64 -16.31
C SER A 56 -0.35 31.27 -16.39
N ARG A 57 -1.23 31.02 -15.42
CA ARG A 57 -2.61 31.54 -15.39
C ARG A 57 -2.75 32.99 -14.97
N GLN A 58 -1.76 33.60 -14.37
CA GLN A 58 -1.80 34.98 -13.88
C GLN A 58 -1.64 36.06 -14.97
N ARG A 59 -1.40 35.67 -16.24
CA ARG A 59 -1.08 36.60 -17.34
C ARG A 59 -2.22 36.93 -18.30
N SER A 60 -3.48 36.50 -18.08
CA SER A 60 -4.57 36.79 -19.00
C SER A 60 -5.50 37.89 -18.45
N GLU A 61 -5.71 38.93 -19.27
CA GLU A 61 -6.52 40.10 -18.96
C GLU A 61 -8.04 39.83 -18.92
N ILE A 62 -8.52 38.65 -19.31
CA ILE A 62 -9.95 38.32 -19.35
C ILE A 62 -10.42 37.96 -17.94
N VAL A 63 -11.33 38.76 -17.42
CA VAL A 63 -11.98 38.53 -16.12
C VAL A 63 -13.01 37.42 -16.29
N LEU A 64 -12.70 36.23 -15.76
CA LEU A 64 -13.59 35.07 -15.78
C LEU A 64 -14.43 34.98 -14.50
N PRO A 65 -15.64 34.35 -14.56
CA PRO A 65 -16.45 34.14 -13.38
C PRO A 65 -15.70 33.38 -12.29
N PRO A 66 -16.03 33.59 -11.01
CA PRO A 66 -15.51 32.76 -9.91
C PRO A 66 -15.74 31.26 -10.18
N GLU A 67 -14.90 30.41 -9.61
CA GLU A 67 -15.03 28.96 -9.88
C GLU A 67 -16.25 28.31 -9.24
N ASP A 68 -16.77 28.91 -8.20
CA ASP A 68 -17.96 28.53 -7.46
C ASP A 68 -19.22 29.23 -7.97
N PHE A 69 -19.10 29.99 -9.08
CA PHE A 69 -20.23 30.59 -9.71
C PHE A 69 -21.26 29.57 -10.16
N GLN A 70 -22.50 29.73 -9.73
CA GLN A 70 -23.60 28.80 -10.02
C GLN A 70 -24.61 29.36 -11.03
N GLY A 71 -24.39 30.59 -11.53
CA GLY A 71 -25.23 31.22 -12.54
C GLY A 71 -24.89 30.78 -13.96
N ALA A 72 -25.67 31.25 -14.92
CA ALA A 72 -25.40 31.04 -16.34
C ALA A 72 -24.14 31.79 -16.78
N VAL A 73 -23.28 31.16 -17.57
CA VAL A 73 -22.15 31.80 -18.25
C VAL A 73 -22.52 31.96 -19.70
N VAL A 74 -22.62 33.21 -20.13
CA VAL A 74 -23.12 33.58 -21.48
C VAL A 74 -21.96 34.11 -22.31
N LEU A 75 -21.66 33.44 -23.42
CA LEU A 75 -20.77 33.97 -24.44
C LEU A 75 -21.64 34.84 -25.38
N VAL A 76 -21.42 36.13 -25.37
CA VAL A 76 -22.20 37.08 -26.20
C VAL A 76 -21.48 37.28 -27.51
N CYS A 77 -22.19 37.09 -28.61
CA CYS A 77 -21.69 37.31 -29.97
C CYS A 77 -22.71 38.12 -30.78
N GLY A 78 -22.31 38.63 -31.93
CA GLY A 78 -23.14 39.52 -32.75
C GLY A 78 -22.92 40.98 -32.38
N ASP A 79 -24.00 41.77 -32.35
CA ASP A 79 -23.99 43.24 -32.11
C ASP A 79 -23.87 43.51 -30.60
N THR A 80 -22.65 43.56 -30.10
CA THR A 80 -22.37 43.64 -28.65
C THR A 80 -22.20 45.03 -28.10
N ASP A 81 -22.09 46.07 -28.96
CA ASP A 81 -21.64 47.41 -28.54
C ASP A 81 -22.55 48.11 -27.53
N GLY A 82 -23.85 47.92 -27.62
CA GLY A 82 -24.82 48.51 -26.68
C GLY A 82 -24.97 47.74 -25.34
N LEU A 83 -24.47 46.50 -25.26
CA LEU A 83 -24.65 45.63 -24.11
C LEU A 83 -23.58 45.83 -23.03
N PHE A 84 -22.39 46.28 -23.41
CA PHE A 84 -21.26 46.40 -22.50
C PHE A 84 -20.83 47.87 -22.35
N PRO A 85 -21.15 48.53 -21.22
CA PRO A 85 -20.77 49.92 -20.97
C PRO A 85 -19.24 50.09 -21.04
N GLY A 86 -18.79 51.17 -21.74
CA GLY A 86 -17.36 51.50 -21.81
C GLY A 86 -16.48 50.44 -22.48
N ARG A 87 -17.03 49.58 -23.35
CA ARG A 87 -16.34 48.44 -24.00
C ARG A 87 -15.72 47.42 -23.03
N SER A 88 -16.36 47.22 -21.86
CA SER A 88 -15.93 46.21 -20.93
C SER A 88 -15.94 44.81 -21.57
N ALA A 89 -14.96 43.98 -21.23
CA ALA A 89 -14.88 42.61 -21.74
C ALA A 89 -15.92 41.66 -21.11
N HIS A 90 -16.60 42.05 -20.05
CA HIS A 90 -17.62 41.29 -19.37
C HIS A 90 -18.69 42.16 -18.74
N GLY A 91 -19.85 41.56 -18.51
CA GLY A 91 -20.95 42.12 -17.73
C GLY A 91 -21.35 41.10 -16.65
N GLU A 92 -21.53 41.57 -15.43
CA GLU A 92 -21.96 40.74 -14.31
C GLU A 92 -23.37 41.16 -13.88
N THR A 93 -24.22 40.16 -13.72
CA THR A 93 -25.55 40.32 -13.12
C THR A 93 -25.74 39.31 -11.99
N ARG A 94 -26.83 39.44 -11.26
CA ARG A 94 -27.15 38.51 -10.17
C ARG A 94 -27.31 37.07 -10.66
N HIS A 95 -27.73 36.86 -11.91
CA HIS A 95 -28.10 35.55 -12.46
C HIS A 95 -27.18 35.04 -13.55
N GLY A 96 -26.37 35.92 -14.15
CA GLY A 96 -25.52 35.58 -15.28
C GLY A 96 -24.19 36.31 -15.32
N TRP A 97 -23.22 35.68 -15.95
CA TRP A 97 -21.91 36.24 -16.28
C TRP A 97 -21.78 36.29 -17.80
N TYR A 98 -21.79 37.47 -18.36
CA TYR A 98 -21.75 37.73 -19.80
C TYR A 98 -20.31 38.02 -20.22
N LEU A 99 -19.79 37.27 -21.18
CA LEU A 99 -18.46 37.46 -21.74
C LEU A 99 -18.59 37.93 -23.18
N ARG A 100 -17.96 39.06 -23.48
CA ARG A 100 -18.03 39.69 -24.79
C ARG A 100 -17.15 38.98 -25.81
N GLY A 101 -17.70 38.60 -26.95
CA GLY A 101 -16.99 38.14 -28.14
C GLY A 101 -16.98 39.23 -29.20
N ASP A 102 -15.82 39.84 -29.41
CA ASP A 102 -15.71 41.00 -30.32
C ASP A 102 -15.71 40.60 -31.81
N SER A 103 -15.33 39.36 -32.12
CA SER A 103 -15.33 38.82 -33.49
C SER A 103 -15.66 37.34 -33.53
N ALA A 104 -16.13 36.88 -34.69
CA ALA A 104 -16.42 35.48 -34.92
C ALA A 104 -15.21 34.57 -34.66
N GLU A 105 -14.00 35.01 -34.99
CA GLU A 105 -12.76 34.25 -34.77
C GLU A 105 -12.35 34.19 -33.31
N GLN A 106 -12.75 35.12 -32.48
CA GLN A 106 -12.40 35.15 -31.06
C GLN A 106 -13.30 34.25 -30.22
N LEU A 107 -14.53 33.98 -30.65
CA LEU A 107 -15.49 33.19 -29.90
C LEU A 107 -14.97 31.76 -29.57
N PRO A 108 -14.41 30.97 -30.51
CA PRO A 108 -13.83 29.67 -30.19
C PRO A 108 -12.61 29.75 -29.23
N ARG A 109 -11.78 30.80 -29.35
CA ARG A 109 -10.66 31.06 -28.45
C ARG A 109 -11.13 31.36 -27.03
N LEU A 110 -12.20 32.15 -26.91
CA LEU A 110 -12.84 32.46 -25.63
C LEU A 110 -13.42 31.19 -24.98
N ALA A 111 -14.09 30.34 -25.77
CA ALA A 111 -14.58 29.03 -25.33
C ALA A 111 -13.45 28.09 -24.88
N GLN A 112 -12.36 28.01 -25.65
CA GLN A 112 -11.17 27.28 -25.31
C GLN A 112 -10.54 27.76 -24.00
N TYR A 113 -10.39 29.06 -23.86
CA TYR A 113 -9.84 29.69 -22.67
C TYR A 113 -10.70 29.41 -21.42
N LEU A 114 -12.03 29.57 -21.56
CA LEU A 114 -12.99 29.27 -20.50
C LEU A 114 -12.91 27.78 -20.10
N ALA A 115 -12.92 26.88 -21.05
CA ALA A 115 -12.82 25.42 -20.79
C ALA A 115 -11.51 25.05 -20.10
N ALA A 116 -10.39 25.65 -20.52
CA ALA A 116 -9.09 25.40 -19.90
C ALA A 116 -8.99 26.03 -18.50
N ALA A 117 -9.51 27.26 -18.32
CA ALA A 117 -9.41 27.99 -17.07
C ALA A 117 -10.49 27.58 -16.05
N ARG A 118 -11.70 27.24 -16.49
CA ARG A 118 -12.90 26.98 -15.69
C ARG A 118 -13.66 25.74 -16.18
N PRO A 119 -13.09 24.54 -16.20
CA PRO A 119 -13.75 23.35 -16.73
C PRO A 119 -15.03 22.98 -15.98
N ALA A 120 -15.20 23.44 -14.74
CA ALA A 120 -16.42 23.21 -13.98
C ALA A 120 -17.63 24.01 -14.51
N LEU A 121 -17.38 25.14 -15.16
CA LEU A 121 -18.42 26.03 -15.67
C LEU A 121 -18.84 25.70 -17.11
N VAL A 122 -18.14 24.81 -17.79
CA VAL A 122 -18.41 24.42 -19.19
C VAL A 122 -19.85 23.95 -19.40
N SER A 123 -20.44 23.29 -18.44
CA SER A 123 -21.81 22.79 -18.48
C SER A 123 -22.87 23.90 -18.32
N GLN A 124 -22.47 25.08 -17.84
CA GLN A 124 -23.32 26.24 -17.60
C GLN A 124 -23.20 27.28 -18.74
N VAL A 125 -22.38 26.97 -19.77
CA VAL A 125 -22.11 27.88 -20.87
C VAL A 125 -23.24 27.82 -21.89
N SER A 126 -23.76 29.02 -22.25
CA SER A 126 -24.65 29.21 -23.36
C SER A 126 -24.12 30.31 -24.30
N VAL A 127 -24.62 30.40 -25.51
CA VAL A 127 -24.23 31.42 -26.48
C VAL A 127 -25.44 32.31 -26.78
N LEU A 128 -25.28 33.58 -26.52
CA LEU A 128 -26.24 34.63 -26.90
C LEU A 128 -25.83 35.26 -28.22
N LEU A 129 -26.70 35.20 -29.20
CA LEU A 129 -26.56 35.91 -30.44
C LEU A 129 -27.36 37.22 -30.34
N ALA A 130 -26.65 38.32 -30.16
CA ALA A 130 -27.20 39.67 -30.12
C ALA A 130 -27.42 40.21 -31.55
N VAL A 131 -28.59 40.68 -31.85
CA VAL A 131 -28.94 41.20 -33.17
C VAL A 131 -29.60 42.57 -33.02
N VAL A 132 -29.04 43.57 -33.66
CA VAL A 132 -29.57 44.92 -33.76
C VAL A 132 -29.76 45.28 -35.25
N PRO A 133 -30.95 45.12 -35.81
CA PRO A 133 -31.17 45.33 -37.25
C PRO A 133 -30.78 46.71 -37.75
N GLU A 134 -30.84 47.72 -36.88
CA GLU A 134 -30.45 49.11 -37.18
C GLU A 134 -28.90 49.27 -37.32
N HIS A 135 -28.09 48.34 -36.93
CA HIS A 135 -26.64 48.37 -37.14
C HIS A 135 -26.23 47.90 -38.55
N HIS A 136 -27.13 47.25 -39.28
CA HIS A 136 -26.83 46.63 -40.56
C HIS A 136 -27.36 47.46 -41.73
N PRO A 137 -26.51 47.76 -42.73
CA PRO A 137 -26.97 48.55 -43.90
C PRO A 137 -27.82 47.70 -44.85
N SER A 138 -27.77 46.41 -44.84
CA SER A 138 -28.57 45.54 -45.72
C SER A 138 -28.78 44.14 -45.11
N GLY A 139 -29.78 43.42 -45.65
CA GLY A 139 -30.05 42.00 -45.27
C GLY A 139 -28.90 41.05 -45.61
N GLU A 140 -28.15 41.32 -46.68
CA GLU A 140 -26.98 40.51 -47.06
C GLU A 140 -25.85 40.67 -46.06
N HIS A 141 -25.61 41.90 -45.58
CA HIS A 141 -24.60 42.15 -44.56
C HIS A 141 -24.92 41.41 -43.26
N LEU A 142 -26.17 41.47 -42.80
CA LEU A 142 -26.63 40.72 -41.64
C LEU A 142 -26.48 39.19 -41.88
N ALA A 143 -26.92 38.71 -43.05
CA ALA A 143 -26.82 37.27 -43.37
C ALA A 143 -25.38 36.76 -43.41
N GLN A 144 -24.43 37.57 -43.89
CA GLN A 144 -23.01 37.22 -43.88
C GLN A 144 -22.48 37.16 -42.44
N SER A 145 -22.73 38.20 -41.65
CA SER A 145 -22.34 38.21 -40.23
C SER A 145 -22.90 36.99 -39.47
N LEU A 146 -24.19 36.67 -39.69
CA LEU A 146 -24.82 35.52 -39.04
C LEU A 146 -24.21 34.16 -39.50
N ARG A 147 -23.77 34.01 -40.76
CA ARG A 147 -23.05 32.81 -41.24
C ARG A 147 -21.71 32.65 -40.54
N ASP A 148 -20.96 33.73 -40.38
CA ASP A 148 -19.65 33.70 -39.72
C ASP A 148 -19.80 33.36 -38.24
N TRP A 149 -20.77 33.95 -37.55
CA TRP A 149 -21.07 33.58 -36.17
C TRP A 149 -21.53 32.14 -36.02
N ARG A 150 -22.40 31.66 -36.94
CA ARG A 150 -22.84 30.25 -36.92
C ARG A 150 -21.66 29.30 -37.01
N ARG A 151 -20.68 29.55 -37.91
CA ARG A 151 -19.46 28.73 -38.03
C ARG A 151 -18.70 28.69 -36.73
N SER A 152 -18.47 29.84 -36.12
CA SER A 152 -17.74 29.96 -34.85
C SER A 152 -18.44 29.31 -33.67
N ILE A 153 -19.78 29.40 -33.62
CA ILE A 153 -20.59 28.72 -32.60
C ILE A 153 -20.45 27.19 -32.73
N VAL A 154 -20.50 26.68 -33.96
CA VAL A 154 -20.32 25.24 -34.21
C VAL A 154 -18.90 24.78 -33.83
N GLU A 155 -17.87 25.61 -34.06
CA GLU A 155 -16.49 25.32 -33.66
C GLU A 155 -16.34 25.26 -32.14
N CYS A 156 -17.09 26.02 -31.36
CA CYS A 156 -17.06 25.99 -29.90
C CYS A 156 -17.37 24.60 -29.33
N ARG A 157 -18.06 23.72 -30.08
CA ARG A 157 -18.38 22.33 -29.66
C ARG A 157 -17.15 21.51 -29.24
N THR A 158 -15.98 21.78 -29.84
CA THR A 158 -14.73 21.09 -29.57
C THR A 158 -14.21 21.34 -28.16
N TRP A 159 -14.58 22.49 -27.60
CA TRP A 159 -14.09 22.94 -26.30
C TRP A 159 -15.12 22.85 -25.18
N LEU A 160 -16.43 22.87 -25.52
CA LEU A 160 -17.55 22.97 -24.58
C LEU A 160 -18.29 21.63 -24.36
N ASN A 161 -17.62 20.46 -24.62
CA ASN A 161 -18.23 19.12 -24.48
C ASN A 161 -19.52 18.93 -25.27
N GLY A 162 -19.60 19.53 -26.45
CA GLY A 162 -20.72 19.49 -27.34
C GLY A 162 -21.21 20.91 -27.73
N LEU A 163 -22.27 20.96 -28.55
CA LEU A 163 -22.84 22.22 -28.96
C LEU A 163 -23.51 22.92 -27.77
N PRO A 164 -23.06 24.16 -27.40
CA PRO A 164 -23.73 24.92 -26.34
C PRO A 164 -25.17 25.27 -26.71
N PRO A 165 -26.06 25.49 -25.73
CA PRO A 165 -27.36 26.09 -25.98
C PRO A 165 -27.19 27.46 -26.64
N VAL A 166 -27.86 27.68 -27.78
CA VAL A 166 -27.81 28.94 -28.54
C VAL A 166 -29.16 29.59 -28.44
N TRP A 167 -29.15 30.84 -28.16
CA TRP A 167 -30.35 31.68 -28.06
C TRP A 167 -30.06 33.05 -28.64
N SER A 168 -31.10 33.81 -29.00
CA SER A 168 -30.96 35.13 -29.66
C SER A 168 -31.81 36.19 -29.00
N VAL A 169 -31.32 37.43 -29.06
CA VAL A 169 -32.09 38.59 -28.64
C VAL A 169 -31.96 39.67 -29.68
N PHE A 170 -33.09 40.29 -29.99
CA PHE A 170 -33.22 41.44 -30.87
C PHE A 170 -33.45 42.67 -30.05
N TRP A 171 -32.65 43.71 -30.25
CA TRP A 171 -32.87 45.06 -29.72
C TRP A 171 -33.27 45.92 -30.88
N VAL A 172 -34.44 46.58 -30.78
CA VAL A 172 -35.02 47.35 -31.86
C VAL A 172 -35.63 48.62 -31.27
N THR A 173 -35.46 49.75 -31.95
CA THR A 173 -36.07 51.01 -31.55
C THR A 173 -37.60 50.93 -31.58
N PRO A 174 -38.31 51.31 -30.51
CA PRO A 174 -39.76 51.24 -30.43
C PRO A 174 -40.41 52.25 -31.37
N PRO A 175 -41.70 52.07 -31.77
CA PRO A 175 -42.43 53.04 -32.54
C PRO A 175 -42.51 54.34 -31.77
N GLY A 176 -42.18 55.47 -32.44
CA GLY A 176 -42.15 56.82 -31.84
C GLY A 176 -40.86 57.09 -31.03
N GLY A 177 -39.85 56.29 -31.10
CA GLY A 177 -38.52 56.56 -30.54
C GLY A 177 -38.39 56.41 -29.04
N GLN A 178 -39.45 56.28 -28.28
CA GLN A 178 -39.42 56.06 -26.82
C GLN A 178 -40.25 54.86 -26.43
N ALA A 179 -39.66 54.01 -25.59
CA ALA A 179 -40.39 52.87 -24.97
C ALA A 179 -41.19 53.40 -23.78
N ALA A 180 -42.51 53.26 -23.84
CA ALA A 180 -43.40 53.65 -22.73
C ALA A 180 -43.16 52.78 -21.50
N GLU A 181 -42.78 51.49 -21.69
CA GLU A 181 -42.49 50.50 -20.66
C GLU A 181 -41.36 49.59 -21.14
N SER A 182 -40.43 49.28 -20.27
CA SER A 182 -39.38 48.23 -20.55
C SER A 182 -40.03 46.85 -20.54
N CYS A 183 -40.58 46.44 -21.68
CA CYS A 183 -41.18 45.13 -21.86
C CYS A 183 -40.26 44.19 -22.65
N TRP A 184 -40.10 42.99 -22.18
CA TRP A 184 -39.44 41.92 -22.90
C TRP A 184 -40.48 41.01 -23.56
N PHE A 185 -40.27 40.69 -24.82
CA PHE A 185 -41.06 39.70 -25.53
C PHE A 185 -40.22 38.48 -25.75
N THR A 186 -40.67 37.32 -25.25
CA THR A 186 -39.84 36.13 -25.18
C THR A 186 -40.56 34.93 -25.80
N ILE A 187 -39.78 34.09 -26.50
CA ILE A 187 -40.18 32.79 -27.00
C ILE A 187 -39.28 31.77 -26.28
N THR A 188 -39.88 30.92 -25.49
CA THR A 188 -39.16 29.89 -24.71
C THR A 188 -39.77 28.52 -24.91
N PRO A 189 -39.01 27.40 -24.74
CA PRO A 189 -39.56 26.08 -24.95
C PRO A 189 -40.60 25.67 -23.89
N GLU A 190 -40.61 26.33 -22.74
CA GLU A 190 -41.52 26.04 -21.63
C GLU A 190 -42.94 26.54 -21.84
N ARG A 191 -43.10 27.55 -22.70
CA ARG A 191 -44.39 28.21 -22.94
C ARG A 191 -44.65 28.38 -24.42
N ALA A 192 -45.84 27.98 -24.85
CA ALA A 192 -46.23 28.13 -26.24
C ALA A 192 -46.46 29.60 -26.61
N GLY A 193 -45.91 30.00 -27.74
CA GLY A 193 -46.11 31.33 -28.33
C GLY A 193 -45.29 32.45 -27.67
N LEU A 194 -45.52 33.67 -28.13
CA LEU A 194 -44.84 34.87 -27.67
C LEU A 194 -45.40 35.31 -26.32
N GLN A 195 -44.53 35.52 -25.36
CA GLN A 195 -44.88 36.03 -24.03
C GLN A 195 -44.38 37.47 -23.87
N ALA A 196 -45.16 38.30 -23.22
CA ALA A 196 -44.76 39.62 -22.78
C ALA A 196 -44.39 39.58 -21.30
N GLN A 197 -43.26 40.15 -20.93
CA GLN A 197 -42.78 40.18 -19.55
C GLN A 197 -42.27 41.57 -19.17
N LEU A 198 -42.95 42.20 -18.24
CA LEU A 198 -42.51 43.43 -17.60
C LEU A 198 -41.56 43.12 -16.44
N LYS A 199 -40.66 44.04 -16.14
CA LYS A 199 -39.71 43.89 -15.04
C LYS A 199 -40.45 43.66 -13.71
N GLY A 200 -40.20 42.53 -13.07
CA GLY A 200 -40.80 42.13 -11.78
C GLY A 200 -42.20 41.50 -11.89
N GLN A 201 -42.73 41.29 -13.09
CA GLN A 201 -44.00 40.60 -13.31
C GLN A 201 -43.79 39.20 -13.92
N ALA A 202 -44.77 38.33 -13.74
CA ALA A 202 -44.77 37.02 -14.38
C ALA A 202 -45.01 37.18 -15.90
N PRO A 203 -44.38 36.33 -16.75
CA PRO A 203 -44.62 36.36 -18.19
C PRO A 203 -46.07 35.99 -18.49
N GLN A 204 -46.69 36.74 -19.39
CA GLN A 204 -48.05 36.53 -19.85
C GLN A 204 -48.14 36.51 -21.39
N ALA A 205 -49.16 35.89 -21.94
CA ALA A 205 -49.37 35.92 -23.38
C ALA A 205 -49.56 37.35 -23.90
N VAL A 206 -48.99 37.67 -25.08
CA VAL A 206 -49.05 38.99 -25.65
C VAL A 206 -50.48 39.50 -25.79
N ALA A 207 -51.45 38.65 -26.14
CA ALA A 207 -52.87 39.00 -26.24
C ALA A 207 -53.48 39.47 -24.89
N GLY A 208 -53.02 38.88 -23.74
CA GLY A 208 -53.41 39.34 -22.40
C GLY A 208 -52.78 40.69 -22.07
N TRP A 209 -51.47 40.79 -22.26
CA TRP A 209 -50.70 42.01 -22.05
C TRP A 209 -51.26 43.20 -22.84
N GLN A 210 -51.65 42.95 -24.11
CA GLN A 210 -52.24 44.02 -24.97
C GLN A 210 -53.55 44.59 -24.39
N ARG A 211 -54.36 43.72 -23.75
CA ARG A 211 -55.68 44.12 -23.19
C ARG A 211 -55.57 44.90 -21.89
N GLU A 212 -54.53 44.74 -21.14
CA GLU A 212 -54.35 45.28 -19.79
C GLU A 212 -53.88 46.75 -19.77
N GLY A 213 -53.44 47.34 -20.90
CA GLY A 213 -52.87 48.69 -20.96
C GLY A 213 -53.59 49.68 -21.87
N SER A 214 -53.01 50.89 -22.07
CA SER A 214 -53.50 51.83 -23.02
C SER A 214 -53.48 51.21 -24.43
N SER A 215 -54.62 50.96 -24.99
CA SER A 215 -54.82 50.17 -26.20
C SER A 215 -54.01 50.59 -27.43
N ALA A 216 -53.84 51.90 -27.64
CA ALA A 216 -53.14 52.45 -28.81
C ALA A 216 -51.60 52.15 -28.77
N SER A 217 -50.90 52.40 -27.68
CA SER A 217 -49.43 52.19 -27.58
C SER A 217 -49.08 50.71 -27.65
N ARG A 218 -49.79 49.84 -26.95
CA ARG A 218 -49.54 48.41 -26.98
C ARG A 218 -49.94 47.76 -28.32
N LEU A 219 -50.94 48.27 -28.98
CA LEU A 219 -51.29 47.86 -30.35
C LEU A 219 -50.14 48.18 -31.31
N HIS A 220 -49.60 49.40 -31.29
CA HIS A 220 -48.49 49.81 -32.14
C HIS A 220 -47.25 48.89 -31.86
N GLN A 221 -46.98 48.63 -30.61
CA GLN A 221 -45.88 47.68 -30.25
C GLN A 221 -46.13 46.26 -30.75
N THR A 222 -47.37 45.76 -30.72
CA THR A 222 -47.72 44.43 -31.25
C THR A 222 -47.52 44.36 -32.78
N LEU A 223 -47.92 45.42 -33.55
CA LEU A 223 -47.65 45.48 -34.98
C LEU A 223 -46.16 45.56 -35.30
N TRP A 224 -45.38 46.26 -34.46
CA TRP A 224 -43.92 46.33 -34.56
C TRP A 224 -43.28 44.96 -34.32
N LEU A 225 -43.78 44.23 -33.33
CA LEU A 225 -43.34 42.87 -33.02
C LEU A 225 -43.53 41.88 -34.18
N GLU A 226 -44.65 41.95 -34.89
CA GLU A 226 -44.93 41.14 -36.07
C GLU A 226 -43.88 41.35 -37.17
N SER A 227 -43.55 42.65 -37.42
CA SER A 227 -42.49 43.00 -38.38
C SER A 227 -41.11 42.50 -37.95
N ILE A 228 -40.78 42.58 -36.64
CA ILE A 228 -39.51 42.05 -36.08
C ILE A 228 -39.46 40.53 -36.18
N LEU A 229 -40.55 39.82 -35.84
CA LEU A 229 -40.64 38.37 -35.95
C LEU A 229 -40.50 37.87 -37.38
N THR A 230 -41.10 38.61 -38.34
CA THR A 230 -40.95 38.33 -39.77
C THR A 230 -39.49 38.48 -40.22
N LEU A 231 -38.83 39.55 -39.79
CA LEU A 231 -37.39 39.74 -40.03
C LEU A 231 -36.56 38.63 -39.39
N ALA A 232 -36.83 38.33 -38.15
CA ALA A 232 -36.11 37.27 -37.40
C ALA A 232 -36.28 35.87 -38.04
N GLU A 233 -37.50 35.53 -38.48
CA GLU A 233 -37.75 34.26 -39.18
C GLU A 233 -36.95 34.16 -40.48
N ASN A 234 -36.95 35.24 -41.27
CA ASN A 234 -36.29 35.24 -42.59
C ASN A 234 -34.76 35.35 -42.49
N ALA A 235 -34.25 36.21 -41.60
CA ALA A 235 -32.81 36.49 -41.49
C ALA A 235 -32.06 35.48 -40.58
N LEU A 236 -32.72 34.95 -39.54
CA LEU A 236 -32.04 34.13 -38.51
C LEU A 236 -32.64 32.73 -38.38
N PHE A 237 -33.92 32.58 -38.04
CA PHE A 237 -34.47 31.30 -37.65
C PHE A 237 -34.49 30.29 -38.79
N ARG A 238 -34.97 30.67 -39.96
CA ARG A 238 -35.01 29.82 -41.14
C ARG A 238 -33.61 29.44 -41.65
N PRO A 239 -32.65 30.38 -41.82
CA PRO A 239 -31.28 30.07 -42.21
C PRO A 239 -30.54 29.16 -41.21
N PHE A 240 -30.77 29.35 -39.90
CA PHE A 240 -30.09 28.53 -38.87
C PHE A 240 -30.63 27.09 -38.80
N ARG A 241 -31.93 26.90 -39.02
CA ARG A 241 -32.55 25.55 -39.10
C ARG A 241 -32.19 24.84 -40.40
N ALA A 242 -31.89 25.56 -41.47
CA ALA A 242 -31.54 24.96 -42.75
C ALA A 242 -30.20 24.23 -42.67
N ARG A 243 -30.17 23.00 -43.23
CA ARG A 243 -28.93 22.23 -43.38
C ARG A 243 -28.11 22.84 -44.51
N GLN A 244 -26.90 23.27 -44.22
CA GLN A 244 -25.90 23.73 -45.20
C GLN A 244 -24.82 22.69 -45.35
N ALA A 245 -24.11 22.64 -46.50
CA ALA A 245 -23.15 21.56 -46.83
C ALA A 245 -22.08 21.32 -45.76
N GLU A 246 -21.63 22.36 -45.07
CA GLU A 246 -20.54 22.27 -44.09
C GLU A 246 -20.96 22.53 -42.64
N LEU A 247 -22.21 22.99 -42.41
CA LEU A 247 -22.68 23.39 -41.09
C LEU A 247 -23.93 22.64 -40.66
N PRO A 248 -23.93 22.04 -39.46
CA PRO A 248 -25.13 21.39 -38.93
C PRO A 248 -26.22 22.41 -38.67
N PRO A 249 -27.51 21.99 -38.67
CA PRO A 249 -28.61 22.86 -38.27
C PRO A 249 -28.41 23.28 -36.80
N LEU A 250 -28.63 24.57 -36.52
CA LEU A 250 -28.64 25.16 -35.20
C LEU A 250 -30.06 25.48 -34.80
N ASN A 251 -30.57 24.80 -33.79
CA ASN A 251 -31.86 25.16 -33.19
C ASN A 251 -31.63 26.13 -32.04
N LEU A 252 -32.22 27.31 -32.15
CA LEU A 252 -32.23 28.27 -31.06
C LEU A 252 -33.15 27.77 -29.96
N CYS A 253 -32.65 27.71 -28.73
CA CYS A 253 -33.43 27.24 -27.59
C CYS A 253 -34.36 28.29 -26.98
N ALA A 254 -34.08 29.58 -27.21
CA ALA A 254 -34.93 30.69 -26.80
C ALA A 254 -34.69 31.88 -27.71
N ALA A 255 -35.65 32.80 -27.77
CA ALA A 255 -35.50 34.08 -28.42
C ALA A 255 -36.15 35.20 -27.60
N GLY A 256 -35.54 36.40 -27.63
CA GLY A 256 -36.06 37.59 -26.96
C GLY A 256 -36.10 38.78 -27.90
N ILE A 257 -37.03 39.67 -27.67
CA ILE A 257 -37.12 40.99 -28.32
C ILE A 257 -37.23 42.03 -27.22
N CYS A 258 -36.39 43.03 -27.28
CA CYS A 258 -36.42 44.18 -26.38
C CYS A 258 -36.58 45.47 -27.20
N LEU A 259 -37.66 46.19 -26.95
CA LEU A 259 -37.88 47.45 -27.58
C LEU A 259 -37.17 48.55 -26.79
N THR A 260 -36.04 49.03 -27.29
CA THR A 260 -35.20 50.05 -26.67
C THR A 260 -34.57 50.93 -27.77
N PRO A 261 -34.37 52.22 -27.55
CA PRO A 261 -33.67 53.06 -28.49
C PRO A 261 -32.23 52.55 -28.73
N VAL A 262 -31.88 52.29 -29.98
CA VAL A 262 -30.57 51.86 -30.41
C VAL A 262 -29.88 52.87 -31.30
N ALA A 263 -28.53 52.83 -31.33
CA ALA A 263 -27.77 53.63 -32.28
C ALA A 263 -27.99 53.05 -33.69
N ALA A 264 -28.48 53.85 -34.60
CA ALA A 264 -28.87 53.43 -35.94
C ALA A 264 -27.93 53.97 -37.01
N VAL A 265 -27.57 53.10 -37.98
CA VAL A 265 -26.89 53.53 -39.21
C VAL A 265 -27.92 54.12 -40.18
N ALA A 266 -27.53 55.11 -40.96
CA ALA A 266 -28.40 55.69 -41.95
C ALA A 266 -28.82 54.64 -43.00
N ASN A 267 -30.12 54.68 -43.40
CA ASN A 267 -30.71 53.72 -44.35
C ASN A 267 -30.46 52.23 -43.96
N ASN A 268 -30.65 51.92 -42.67
CA ASN A 268 -30.43 50.61 -42.14
C ASN A 268 -31.48 49.58 -42.56
N LEU A 269 -31.20 48.28 -42.30
CA LEU A 269 -32.05 47.16 -42.63
C LEU A 269 -33.48 47.29 -42.06
N TRP A 270 -33.60 47.79 -40.83
CA TRP A 270 -34.89 47.95 -40.17
C TRP A 270 -35.74 49.03 -40.89
N GLN A 271 -35.15 50.21 -41.24
CA GLN A 271 -35.80 51.20 -42.02
C GLN A 271 -36.26 50.67 -43.39
N GLN A 272 -35.42 49.97 -44.10
CA GLN A 272 -35.74 49.32 -45.39
C GLN A 272 -36.88 48.31 -45.25
N GLN A 273 -36.88 47.48 -44.20
CA GLN A 273 -37.96 46.56 -43.93
C GLN A 273 -39.32 47.25 -43.72
N ILE A 274 -39.33 48.24 -42.87
CA ILE A 274 -40.57 49.01 -42.58
C ILE A 274 -41.01 49.79 -43.81
N ALA A 275 -40.10 50.46 -44.50
CA ALA A 275 -40.44 51.21 -45.74
C ALA A 275 -40.99 50.29 -46.84
N GLY A 276 -40.47 49.03 -46.94
CA GLY A 276 -41.00 48.03 -47.89
C GLY A 276 -42.42 47.56 -47.58
N ILE A 277 -42.85 47.64 -46.30
CA ILE A 277 -44.20 47.24 -45.86
C ILE A 277 -45.15 48.46 -45.91
N THR A 278 -44.69 49.61 -45.42
CA THR A 278 -45.57 50.83 -45.18
C THR A 278 -45.35 51.93 -46.17
N THR A 279 -44.33 51.87 -47.01
CA THR A 279 -43.82 52.95 -47.86
C THR A 279 -43.29 54.17 -47.09
N LEU A 280 -43.25 54.12 -45.76
CA LEU A 280 -42.75 55.16 -44.86
C LEU A 280 -41.52 54.70 -44.15
N SER A 281 -40.47 55.48 -44.18
CA SER A 281 -39.24 55.19 -43.41
C SER A 281 -39.35 55.70 -41.97
N PRO A 282 -39.15 54.89 -40.94
CA PRO A 282 -39.13 55.36 -39.56
C PRO A 282 -37.97 56.36 -39.35
N GLY A 283 -38.19 57.39 -38.52
CA GLY A 283 -37.14 58.33 -38.13
C GLY A 283 -36.09 57.72 -37.23
N ASN A 284 -34.90 58.34 -37.28
CA ASN A 284 -33.74 57.90 -36.45
C ASN A 284 -33.46 58.80 -35.25
N ASP A 285 -34.46 59.54 -34.77
CA ASP A 285 -34.28 60.66 -33.83
C ASP A 285 -34.14 60.20 -32.35
N ALA A 286 -34.13 58.91 -32.08
CA ALA A 286 -34.02 58.40 -30.74
C ALA A 286 -32.58 58.48 -30.22
N ALA A 287 -32.37 59.05 -29.04
CA ALA A 287 -31.09 59.03 -28.38
C ALA A 287 -30.77 57.60 -27.93
N PRO A 288 -29.61 57.02 -28.34
CA PRO A 288 -29.26 55.64 -27.99
C PRO A 288 -29.07 55.51 -26.50
N GLY A 289 -29.63 54.44 -25.92
CA GLY A 289 -29.48 54.04 -24.53
C GLY A 289 -28.69 52.75 -24.37
N PRO A 290 -28.28 52.43 -23.16
CA PRO A 290 -27.66 51.14 -22.90
C PRO A 290 -28.68 49.99 -23.09
N HIS A 291 -28.25 48.94 -23.77
CA HIS A 291 -29.09 47.76 -23.97
C HIS A 291 -29.21 46.97 -22.68
N PRO A 292 -30.42 46.66 -22.18
CA PRO A 292 -30.57 45.85 -20.99
C PRO A 292 -30.14 44.41 -21.25
N LEU A 293 -29.41 43.80 -20.30
CA LEU A 293 -29.01 42.39 -20.36
C LEU A 293 -30.24 41.48 -20.18
N PRO A 294 -30.34 40.39 -20.94
CA PRO A 294 -31.51 39.53 -20.99
C PRO A 294 -31.57 38.47 -19.87
N ASP A 295 -31.42 38.89 -18.62
CA ASP A 295 -31.43 38.02 -17.46
C ASP A 295 -32.71 37.18 -17.30
N LEU A 296 -33.83 37.70 -17.78
CA LEU A 296 -35.13 37.04 -17.71
C LEU A 296 -35.17 35.73 -18.50
N LEU A 297 -34.38 35.61 -19.57
CA LEU A 297 -34.29 34.41 -20.38
C LEU A 297 -33.38 33.35 -19.78
N LEU A 298 -32.49 33.70 -18.85
CA LEU A 298 -31.52 32.77 -18.29
C LEU A 298 -32.19 31.60 -17.56
N SER A 299 -33.32 31.83 -16.91
CA SER A 299 -34.05 30.78 -16.18
C SER A 299 -34.68 29.72 -17.09
N SER A 300 -34.98 30.08 -18.34
CA SER A 300 -35.61 29.20 -19.34
C SER A 300 -34.59 28.45 -20.22
N LEU A 301 -33.30 28.75 -20.08
CA LEU A 301 -32.28 28.06 -20.84
C LEU A 301 -32.07 26.66 -20.27
N PRO A 302 -31.79 25.65 -21.13
CA PRO A 302 -31.49 24.32 -20.66
C PRO A 302 -30.20 24.30 -19.84
N HIS A 303 -30.32 24.43 -18.54
CA HIS A 303 -29.18 24.37 -17.62
C HIS A 303 -28.81 22.92 -17.36
N ARG A 304 -27.65 22.55 -17.77
CA ARG A 304 -27.00 21.37 -17.24
C ARG A 304 -26.36 21.80 -15.93
N HIS A 305 -26.97 21.43 -14.82
CA HIS A 305 -26.35 21.65 -13.51
C HIS A 305 -24.96 20.98 -13.51
N GLY A 306 -23.92 21.78 -13.53
CA GLY A 306 -22.56 21.30 -13.42
C GLY A 306 -22.38 20.65 -12.05
N VAL A 307 -21.78 19.47 -12.01
CA VAL A 307 -21.40 18.84 -10.75
C VAL A 307 -20.52 19.81 -9.98
N SER A 308 -20.95 20.20 -8.78
CA SER A 308 -20.21 21.16 -7.97
C SER A 308 -18.76 20.67 -7.82
N ARG A 309 -17.82 21.60 -7.82
CA ARG A 309 -16.40 21.29 -7.70
C ARG A 309 -16.08 20.44 -6.48
N ARG A 310 -16.72 20.73 -5.33
CA ARG A 310 -16.57 19.93 -4.11
C ARG A 310 -16.98 18.49 -4.33
N MET A 311 -18.07 18.27 -5.04
CA MET A 311 -18.57 16.93 -5.35
C MET A 311 -17.65 16.17 -6.32
N ARG A 312 -17.04 16.87 -7.29
CA ARG A 312 -16.05 16.29 -8.20
C ARG A 312 -14.74 15.95 -7.50
N ASP A 313 -14.22 16.88 -6.67
CA ASP A 313 -13.00 16.65 -5.89
C ASP A 313 -13.21 15.54 -4.84
N ALA A 314 -14.39 15.48 -4.22
CA ALA A 314 -14.82 14.39 -3.34
C ALA A 314 -14.94 13.07 -4.11
N GLY A 315 -15.53 13.07 -5.30
CA GLY A 315 -15.61 11.89 -6.15
C GLY A 315 -14.23 11.37 -6.57
N LEU A 316 -13.29 12.24 -6.90
CA LEU A 316 -11.91 11.86 -7.20
C LEU A 316 -11.21 11.29 -5.96
N ALA A 317 -11.38 11.89 -4.79
CA ALA A 317 -10.83 11.39 -3.54
C ALA A 317 -11.41 10.01 -3.18
N ALA A 318 -12.73 9.85 -3.32
CA ALA A 318 -13.41 8.57 -3.14
C ALA A 318 -12.91 7.51 -4.14
N GLY A 319 -12.71 7.88 -5.41
CA GLY A 319 -12.16 7.01 -6.44
C GLY A 319 -10.74 6.53 -6.12
N VAL A 320 -9.87 7.44 -5.66
CA VAL A 320 -8.51 7.09 -5.20
C VAL A 320 -8.56 6.16 -3.99
N GLY A 321 -9.43 6.45 -3.01
CA GLY A 321 -9.63 5.59 -1.84
C GLY A 321 -10.16 4.20 -2.21
N PHE A 322 -11.12 4.12 -3.12
CA PHE A 322 -11.64 2.85 -3.62
C PHE A 322 -10.57 2.04 -4.36
N LEU A 323 -9.79 2.68 -5.24
CA LEU A 323 -8.68 2.02 -5.94
C LEU A 323 -7.63 1.50 -4.95
N PHE A 324 -7.27 2.31 -3.96
CA PHE A 324 -6.36 1.88 -2.88
C PHE A 324 -6.91 0.64 -2.16
N LEU A 325 -8.18 0.65 -1.75
CA LEU A 325 -8.81 -0.46 -1.05
C LEU A 325 -8.84 -1.72 -1.92
N ALA A 326 -9.21 -1.60 -3.19
CA ALA A 326 -9.22 -2.71 -4.13
C ALA A 326 -7.83 -3.35 -4.29
N LEU A 327 -6.78 -2.52 -4.45
CA LEU A 327 -5.40 -3.00 -4.56
C LEU A 327 -4.87 -3.58 -3.24
N ALA A 328 -5.25 -3.01 -2.09
CA ALA A 328 -4.91 -3.54 -0.78
C ALA A 328 -5.59 -4.90 -0.53
N MET A 329 -6.86 -5.06 -0.90
CA MET A 329 -7.57 -6.35 -0.84
C MET A 329 -6.92 -7.39 -1.76
N LEU A 330 -6.55 -7.01 -2.98
CA LEU A 330 -5.83 -7.91 -3.91
C LEU A 330 -4.49 -8.35 -3.31
N ALA A 331 -3.72 -7.43 -2.76
CA ALA A 331 -2.46 -7.74 -2.10
C ALA A 331 -2.66 -8.65 -0.89
N SER A 332 -3.66 -8.37 -0.05
CA SER A 332 -4.04 -9.23 1.08
C SER A 332 -4.45 -10.63 0.63
N PHE A 333 -5.23 -10.73 -0.45
CA PHE A 333 -5.58 -12.03 -1.04
C PHE A 333 -4.35 -12.82 -1.49
N ILE A 334 -3.42 -12.19 -2.22
CA ILE A 334 -2.18 -12.82 -2.67
C ILE A 334 -1.33 -13.29 -1.48
N ASN A 335 -1.21 -12.47 -0.42
CA ASN A 335 -0.49 -12.84 0.79
C ASN A 335 -1.12 -14.04 1.50
N ASN A 336 -2.43 -14.06 1.64
CA ASN A 336 -3.17 -15.17 2.23
C ASN A 336 -3.01 -16.45 1.40
N GLN A 337 -3.11 -16.36 0.07
CA GLN A 337 -2.87 -17.50 -0.82
C GLN A 337 -1.43 -18.06 -0.69
N ARG A 338 -0.44 -17.19 -0.55
CA ARG A 338 0.95 -17.60 -0.31
C ARG A 338 1.11 -18.28 1.04
N LEU A 339 0.49 -17.75 2.09
CA LEU A 339 0.50 -18.35 3.42
C LEU A 339 -0.11 -19.76 3.37
N VAL A 340 -1.31 -19.89 2.82
CA VAL A 340 -2.00 -21.19 2.73
C VAL A 340 -1.18 -22.20 1.93
N ARG A 341 -0.61 -21.79 0.79
CA ARG A 341 0.27 -22.64 -0.01
C ARG A 341 1.53 -23.04 0.76
N SER A 342 2.22 -22.10 1.39
CA SER A 342 3.44 -22.37 2.16
C SER A 342 3.21 -23.39 3.27
N VAL A 343 2.16 -23.20 4.07
CA VAL A 343 1.80 -24.16 5.14
C VAL A 343 1.35 -25.49 4.55
N GLY A 344 0.57 -25.46 3.46
CA GLY A 344 0.15 -26.66 2.74
C GLY A 344 1.33 -27.47 2.17
N ASP A 345 2.32 -26.77 1.60
CA ASP A 345 3.55 -27.40 1.10
C ASP A 345 4.37 -28.03 2.24
N HIS A 346 4.48 -27.36 3.39
CA HIS A 346 5.15 -27.91 4.58
C HIS A 346 4.42 -29.16 5.09
N LEU A 347 3.09 -29.16 5.12
CA LEU A 347 2.28 -30.34 5.47
C LEU A 347 2.47 -31.47 4.46
N ALA A 348 2.44 -31.16 3.17
CA ALA A 348 2.63 -32.16 2.11
C ALA A 348 4.03 -32.81 2.17
N VAL A 349 5.08 -32.01 2.41
CA VAL A 349 6.44 -32.52 2.61
C VAL A 349 6.49 -33.41 3.84
N TYR A 350 5.91 -32.99 4.96
CA TYR A 350 5.88 -33.76 6.20
C TYR A 350 5.21 -35.14 6.02
N HIS A 351 4.06 -35.17 5.36
CA HIS A 351 3.33 -36.45 5.13
C HIS A 351 4.03 -37.39 4.15
N ARG A 352 4.86 -36.88 3.23
CA ARG A 352 5.65 -37.74 2.32
C ARG A 352 6.83 -38.42 2.99
N LEU A 353 7.28 -37.94 4.15
CA LEU A 353 8.43 -38.48 4.86
C LEU A 353 8.01 -39.63 5.78
N SER A 354 8.55 -40.83 5.55
CA SER A 354 8.26 -42.04 6.34
C SER A 354 8.76 -41.97 7.79
N GLY A 355 9.76 -41.13 8.07
CA GLY A 355 10.40 -41.05 9.39
C GLY A 355 11.62 -41.94 9.56
N THR A 356 12.02 -42.67 8.53
CA THR A 356 13.26 -43.45 8.49
C THR A 356 14.07 -43.00 7.25
N PRO A 357 15.21 -42.31 7.44
CA PRO A 357 15.82 -41.86 8.70
C PRO A 357 15.05 -40.74 9.40
N PRO A 358 15.16 -40.55 10.75
CA PRO A 358 14.32 -39.64 11.50
C PRO A 358 14.64 -38.14 11.26
N THR A 359 15.88 -37.82 10.86
CA THR A 359 16.36 -36.44 10.72
C THR A 359 15.53 -35.57 9.75
N PRO A 360 15.19 -36.02 8.52
CA PRO A 360 14.38 -35.20 7.60
C PRO A 360 12.97 -34.92 8.13
N LYS A 361 12.32 -35.95 8.75
CA LYS A 361 10.97 -35.78 9.31
C LYS A 361 10.99 -34.87 10.54
N LEU A 362 12.02 -34.94 11.36
CA LEU A 362 12.24 -34.03 12.49
C LEU A 362 12.36 -32.57 12.01
N GLN A 363 13.14 -32.33 10.96
CA GLN A 363 13.28 -30.99 10.38
C GLN A 363 11.94 -30.46 9.80
N ALA A 364 11.18 -31.30 9.12
CA ALA A 364 9.85 -30.95 8.63
C ALA A 364 8.88 -30.63 9.77
N GLN A 365 8.90 -31.45 10.87
CA GLN A 365 8.11 -31.19 12.08
C GLN A 365 8.50 -29.86 12.75
N GLN A 366 9.79 -29.52 12.79
CA GLN A 366 10.25 -28.22 13.31
C GLN A 366 9.71 -27.03 12.52
N ARG A 367 9.62 -27.17 11.19
CA ARG A 367 8.99 -26.15 10.32
C ARG A 367 7.51 -26.01 10.64
N LEU A 368 6.77 -27.12 10.77
CA LEU A 368 5.35 -27.08 11.16
C LEU A 368 5.13 -26.47 12.55
N ARG A 369 6.03 -26.72 13.50
CA ARG A 369 5.98 -26.07 14.82
C ARG A 369 6.23 -24.55 14.73
N ALA A 370 7.08 -24.10 13.81
CA ALA A 370 7.28 -22.69 13.56
C ALA A 370 6.03 -22.04 12.93
N ASP A 371 5.40 -22.73 11.97
CA ASP A 371 4.13 -22.29 11.38
C ASP A 371 3.00 -22.22 12.43
N SER A 372 2.86 -23.26 13.28
CA SER A 372 1.88 -23.28 14.38
C SER A 372 2.06 -22.08 15.31
N ARG A 373 3.30 -21.83 15.78
CA ARG A 373 3.60 -20.69 16.66
C ARG A 373 3.24 -19.35 16.01
N LEU A 374 3.53 -19.18 14.71
CA LEU A 374 3.22 -17.98 13.96
C LEU A 374 1.70 -17.78 13.84
N LEU A 375 0.97 -18.83 13.52
CA LEU A 375 -0.49 -18.80 13.40
C LEU A 375 -1.17 -18.55 14.75
N ASP A 376 -0.67 -19.16 15.84
CA ASP A 376 -1.15 -18.94 17.20
C ASP A 376 -0.88 -17.51 17.70
N ASP A 377 0.31 -16.96 17.40
CA ASP A 377 0.62 -15.57 17.75
C ASP A 377 -0.34 -14.60 17.03
N TRP A 378 -0.65 -14.87 15.75
CA TRP A 378 -1.63 -14.07 15.01
C TRP A 378 -3.07 -14.26 15.50
N LEU A 379 -3.42 -15.44 16.00
CA LEU A 379 -4.72 -15.67 16.62
C LEU A 379 -4.89 -14.86 17.92
N ARG A 380 -3.82 -14.76 18.72
CA ARG A 380 -3.85 -14.05 20.03
C ARG A 380 -3.69 -12.54 19.90
N ARG A 381 -2.79 -12.06 19.02
CA ARG A 381 -2.44 -10.64 18.88
C ARG A 381 -3.09 -9.96 17.69
N GLY A 382 -3.76 -10.73 16.85
CA GLY A 382 -4.29 -10.29 15.57
C GLY A 382 -3.26 -10.42 14.45
N GLU A 383 -3.76 -10.74 13.27
CA GLU A 383 -2.95 -10.85 12.06
C GLU A 383 -2.40 -9.49 11.61
N PRO A 384 -1.21 -9.43 10.99
CA PRO A 384 -0.66 -8.22 10.40
C PRO A 384 -1.59 -7.63 9.32
N LEU A 385 -1.59 -6.30 9.13
CA LEU A 385 -2.46 -5.58 8.21
C LEU A 385 -2.46 -6.16 6.78
N ARG A 386 -1.31 -6.65 6.31
CA ARG A 386 -1.16 -7.26 4.98
C ARG A 386 -1.95 -8.56 4.77
N TYR A 387 -2.45 -9.19 5.83
CA TYR A 387 -3.28 -10.41 5.79
C TYR A 387 -4.72 -10.16 6.22
N ARG A 388 -4.99 -9.01 6.86
CA ARG A 388 -6.29 -8.59 7.38
C ARG A 388 -7.31 -8.38 6.25
N LEU A 389 -8.12 -7.42 6.30
CA LEU A 389 -9.16 -7.06 5.32
C LEU A 389 -10.22 -8.16 5.09
N GLY A 390 -10.47 -9.01 6.10
CA GLY A 390 -11.48 -10.07 6.06
C GLY A 390 -11.10 -11.29 5.23
N LEU A 391 -9.86 -11.38 4.73
CA LEU A 391 -9.40 -12.46 3.85
C LEU A 391 -8.49 -13.49 4.55
N TYR A 392 -8.20 -13.31 5.84
CA TYR A 392 -7.31 -14.18 6.60
C TYR A 392 -7.92 -15.58 6.79
N GLN A 393 -7.20 -16.61 6.36
CA GLN A 393 -7.60 -18.01 6.46
C GLN A 393 -6.66 -18.87 7.31
N GLY A 394 -5.62 -18.28 7.88
CA GLY A 394 -4.60 -19.01 8.63
C GLY A 394 -5.16 -19.77 9.84
N GLY A 395 -6.19 -19.25 10.50
CA GLY A 395 -6.85 -19.93 11.62
C GLY A 395 -7.44 -21.30 11.26
N ARG A 396 -7.83 -21.50 9.99
CA ARG A 396 -8.35 -22.79 9.52
C ARG A 396 -7.27 -23.85 9.35
N LEU A 397 -6.00 -23.45 9.27
CA LEU A 397 -4.87 -24.36 9.09
C LEU A 397 -4.35 -24.93 10.42
N ILE A 398 -4.62 -24.26 11.54
CA ILE A 398 -4.13 -24.64 12.88
C ILE A 398 -4.43 -26.10 13.21
N PRO A 399 -5.69 -26.59 13.13
CA PRO A 399 -6.00 -27.98 13.52
C PRO A 399 -5.27 -29.01 12.66
N PHE A 400 -5.05 -28.71 11.37
CA PHE A 400 -4.31 -29.64 10.49
C PHE A 400 -2.82 -29.66 10.81
N VAL A 401 -2.23 -28.51 11.15
CA VAL A 401 -0.81 -28.42 11.55
C VAL A 401 -0.59 -29.09 12.90
N GLU A 402 -1.47 -28.89 13.86
CA GLU A 402 -1.39 -29.51 15.19
C GLU A 402 -1.57 -31.03 15.11
N ALA A 403 -2.55 -31.51 14.33
CA ALA A 403 -2.73 -32.93 14.09
C ALA A 403 -1.46 -33.56 13.52
N ALA A 404 -0.84 -32.95 12.51
CA ALA A 404 0.40 -33.42 11.90
C ALA A 404 1.59 -33.41 12.90
N ILE A 405 1.69 -32.40 13.76
CA ILE A 405 2.75 -32.34 14.79
C ILE A 405 2.60 -33.47 15.81
N ASN A 406 1.37 -33.85 16.17
CA ASN A 406 1.06 -34.84 17.18
C ASN A 406 1.08 -36.29 16.64
N ASP A 407 0.98 -36.46 15.32
CA ASP A 407 0.93 -37.76 14.65
C ASP A 407 2.27 -38.56 14.77
N TRP A 408 3.40 -37.90 14.98
CA TRP A 408 4.68 -38.54 15.05
C TRP A 408 5.59 -37.95 16.13
N ALA A 409 6.13 -38.82 16.99
CA ALA A 409 7.15 -38.44 17.94
C ALA A 409 8.54 -38.93 17.45
N PRO A 410 9.57 -38.08 17.53
CA PRO A 410 10.92 -38.52 17.20
C PRO A 410 11.35 -39.65 18.12
N PRO A 411 12.07 -40.67 17.63
CA PRO A 411 12.61 -41.71 18.47
C PRO A 411 13.47 -41.07 19.58
N PRO A 412 13.43 -41.64 20.81
CA PRO A 412 14.21 -41.10 21.90
C PRO A 412 15.70 -41.07 21.49
N PRO A 413 16.42 -40.01 21.83
CA PRO A 413 17.83 -39.93 21.51
C PRO A 413 18.52 -41.19 22.07
N PRO A 414 19.45 -41.84 21.33
CA PRO A 414 20.20 -42.98 21.85
C PRO A 414 20.76 -42.57 23.21
N ARG A 415 20.48 -43.41 24.23
CA ARG A 415 20.99 -43.11 25.57
C ARG A 415 22.48 -42.84 25.43
N PRO A 416 23.01 -41.77 26.01
CA PRO A 416 24.42 -41.50 25.92
C PRO A 416 25.15 -42.73 26.47
N VAL A 417 25.92 -43.40 25.63
CA VAL A 417 26.85 -44.42 26.10
C VAL A 417 27.82 -43.65 26.98
N ILE A 418 27.59 -43.73 28.29
CA ILE A 418 28.55 -43.22 29.27
C ILE A 418 29.79 -44.03 29.03
N LYS A 419 30.75 -43.55 28.26
CA LYS A 419 32.12 -44.07 28.29
C LYS A 419 32.57 -43.81 29.71
N GLN A 420 32.51 -44.90 30.57
CA GLN A 420 33.21 -44.88 31.84
C GLN A 420 34.65 -44.54 31.49
N VAL A 421 35.11 -43.38 31.85
CA VAL A 421 36.52 -43.07 31.87
C VAL A 421 37.08 -43.94 32.97
N VAL A 422 37.63 -45.09 32.59
CA VAL A 422 38.40 -45.91 33.48
C VAL A 422 39.59 -45.05 33.88
N GLN A 423 39.55 -44.51 35.10
CA GLN A 423 40.73 -43.86 35.69
C GLN A 423 41.83 -44.90 35.65
N GLY A 424 42.93 -44.56 35.00
CA GLY A 424 44.09 -45.44 34.92
C GLY A 424 44.51 -45.93 36.32
N PRO A 425 45.19 -47.12 36.42
CA PRO A 425 45.54 -47.70 37.69
C PRO A 425 46.31 -46.69 38.57
N GLN A 426 45.79 -46.41 39.74
CA GLN A 426 46.50 -45.60 40.72
C GLN A 426 47.68 -46.46 41.23
N THR A 427 48.91 -46.08 40.90
CA THR A 427 50.11 -46.75 41.31
C THR A 427 50.84 -45.92 42.34
N ILE A 428 51.03 -46.46 43.52
CA ILE A 428 51.84 -45.88 44.59
C ILE A 428 53.21 -46.57 44.56
N ARG A 429 54.26 -45.79 44.52
CA ARG A 429 55.66 -46.22 44.53
C ARG A 429 56.27 -45.97 45.91
N LEU A 430 56.85 -47.02 46.50
CA LEU A 430 57.51 -47.00 47.77
C LEU A 430 58.99 -47.33 47.61
N ASP A 431 59.86 -46.47 48.18
CA ASP A 431 61.31 -46.79 48.20
C ASP A 431 61.59 -48.03 49.02
N SER A 432 62.21 -49.01 48.40
CA SER A 432 62.57 -50.27 49.07
C SER A 432 63.58 -50.08 50.18
N MET A 433 64.48 -49.09 50.10
CA MET A 433 65.47 -48.85 51.19
C MET A 433 64.83 -48.23 52.44
N ALA A 434 63.71 -47.57 52.28
CA ALA A 434 62.93 -47.13 53.41
C ALA A 434 62.16 -48.26 54.11
N LEU A 435 61.86 -49.34 53.40
CA LEU A 435 61.09 -50.45 53.90
C LEU A 435 61.96 -51.62 54.37
N PHE A 436 63.12 -51.90 53.76
CA PHE A 436 63.93 -53.05 53.96
C PHE A 436 65.43 -52.71 54.13
N ASP A 437 66.21 -53.52 54.87
CA ASP A 437 67.65 -53.43 54.84
C ASP A 437 68.23 -54.04 53.55
N THR A 438 69.47 -53.64 53.25
CA THR A 438 70.15 -54.09 52.03
C THR A 438 70.25 -55.65 52.05
N GLY A 439 69.74 -56.25 50.96
CA GLY A 439 69.71 -57.72 50.81
C GLY A 439 68.68 -58.46 51.66
N LYS A 440 67.86 -57.72 52.46
CA LYS A 440 66.82 -58.33 53.30
C LYS A 440 65.44 -58.10 52.75
N SER A 441 64.49 -58.99 53.13
CA SER A 441 63.08 -58.91 52.79
C SER A 441 62.17 -58.70 54.02
N ALA A 442 62.72 -58.71 55.23
CA ALA A 442 61.98 -58.36 56.45
C ALA A 442 61.81 -56.84 56.59
N LEU A 443 60.59 -56.41 56.92
CA LEU A 443 60.28 -54.94 57.10
C LEU A 443 61.08 -54.39 58.30
N LYS A 444 61.63 -53.22 58.15
CA LYS A 444 62.36 -52.53 59.20
C LYS A 444 61.42 -52.04 60.31
N PRO A 445 61.90 -52.04 61.57
CA PRO A 445 61.16 -51.32 62.63
C PRO A 445 60.94 -49.87 62.27
N GLY A 446 59.70 -49.44 62.27
CA GLY A 446 59.34 -48.04 61.95
C GLY A 446 58.97 -47.77 60.46
N SER A 447 59.23 -48.69 59.52
CA SER A 447 58.80 -48.57 58.11
C SER A 447 57.31 -48.68 57.95
N THR A 448 56.59 -49.14 58.93
CA THR A 448 55.14 -49.31 58.96
C THR A 448 54.37 -47.99 58.77
N LYS A 449 54.94 -46.82 59.18
CA LYS A 449 54.31 -45.52 58.93
C LYS A 449 54.13 -45.17 57.43
N LEU A 450 55.09 -45.56 56.61
CA LEU A 450 55.01 -45.36 55.15
C LEU A 450 53.95 -46.25 54.53
N LEU A 451 53.83 -47.50 55.05
CA LEU A 451 52.79 -48.41 54.57
C LEU A 451 51.39 -48.01 55.01
N VAL A 452 51.20 -47.41 56.21
CA VAL A 452 49.92 -46.89 56.67
C VAL A 452 49.43 -45.79 55.75
N ASN A 453 50.33 -44.84 55.40
CA ASN A 453 49.96 -43.75 54.49
C ASN A 453 49.55 -44.28 53.11
N SER A 454 50.15 -45.41 52.68
CA SER A 454 49.77 -46.03 51.39
C SER A 454 48.42 -46.72 51.44
N LEU A 455 48.05 -47.32 52.60
CA LEU A 455 46.71 -47.87 52.81
C LEU A 455 45.61 -46.86 52.80
N LEU A 456 45.86 -45.61 53.23
CA LEU A 456 44.84 -44.52 53.12
C LEU A 456 44.45 -44.24 51.68
N GLY A 457 45.34 -44.43 50.71
CA GLY A 457 45.08 -44.23 49.28
C GLY A 457 44.51 -45.44 48.56
N ILE A 458 44.66 -46.69 49.12
CA ILE A 458 44.27 -47.93 48.50
C ILE A 458 43.25 -48.65 49.38
N LYS A 459 41.97 -48.54 48.99
CA LYS A 459 40.89 -49.31 49.64
C LYS A 459 40.54 -50.53 48.81
N ALA A 460 40.37 -51.67 49.47
CA ALA A 460 39.88 -52.90 48.85
C ALA A 460 38.48 -52.56 48.20
N LYS A 461 38.32 -52.85 46.92
CA LYS A 461 37.07 -52.70 46.20
C LYS A 461 36.73 -53.96 45.46
N PRO A 462 35.50 -54.51 45.56
CA PRO A 462 35.07 -55.62 44.73
C PRO A 462 35.31 -55.36 43.25
N GLY A 463 35.88 -56.32 42.52
CA GLY A 463 36.24 -56.18 41.12
C GLY A 463 37.57 -55.44 40.86
N TRP A 464 38.40 -55.23 41.91
CA TRP A 464 39.74 -54.64 41.80
C TRP A 464 40.76 -55.47 42.53
N LEU A 465 41.90 -55.71 41.88
CA LEU A 465 43.02 -56.42 42.44
C LEU A 465 44.09 -55.44 42.89
N ILE A 466 44.59 -55.61 44.10
CA ILE A 466 45.75 -54.92 44.64
C ILE A 466 47.00 -55.67 44.20
N VAL A 467 47.69 -55.14 43.23
CA VAL A 467 48.92 -55.72 42.72
C VAL A 467 50.09 -55.09 43.46
N VAL A 468 50.87 -55.98 44.19
CA VAL A 468 52.10 -55.56 44.88
C VAL A 468 53.28 -56.13 44.07
N ALA A 469 54.06 -55.17 43.50
CA ALA A 469 55.20 -55.56 42.64
C ALA A 469 56.52 -55.06 43.24
N GLY A 470 57.44 -55.96 43.40
CA GLY A 470 58.80 -55.70 43.91
C GLY A 470 59.80 -55.52 42.76
N HIS A 471 60.71 -54.59 42.92
CA HIS A 471 61.79 -54.30 41.97
C HIS A 471 63.14 -54.18 42.71
N THR A 472 64.22 -54.53 42.02
CA THR A 472 65.62 -54.36 42.47
C THR A 472 66.37 -53.44 41.44
N ASP A 473 67.57 -53.02 41.82
CA ASP A 473 68.57 -52.55 40.89
C ASP A 473 69.24 -53.76 40.16
N SER A 474 70.16 -53.47 39.26
CA SER A 474 70.88 -54.47 38.45
C SER A 474 72.09 -55.09 39.13
N ILE A 475 72.35 -54.70 40.39
CA ILE A 475 73.52 -55.26 41.11
C ILE A 475 73.19 -56.66 41.65
N GLY A 476 74.03 -57.64 41.32
CA GLY A 476 73.88 -59.01 41.77
C GLY A 476 73.35 -59.97 40.70
N ASN A 477 73.03 -61.20 41.14
CA ASN A 477 72.52 -62.24 40.22
C ASN A 477 71.00 -62.04 39.97
N ASP A 478 70.58 -62.15 38.70
CA ASP A 478 69.19 -61.95 38.29
C ASP A 478 68.20 -62.85 39.03
N LYS A 479 68.54 -64.16 39.22
CA LYS A 479 67.68 -65.08 39.97
C LYS A 479 67.52 -64.65 41.42
N SER A 480 68.61 -64.18 42.06
CA SER A 480 68.57 -63.66 43.44
C SER A 480 67.76 -62.39 43.54
N ASN A 481 67.91 -61.46 42.57
CA ASN A 481 67.13 -60.24 42.48
C ASN A 481 65.64 -60.52 42.25
N GLN A 482 65.32 -61.51 41.43
CA GLN A 482 63.94 -61.97 41.19
C GLN A 482 63.31 -62.49 42.49
N GLN A 483 64.03 -63.40 43.22
CA GLN A 483 63.54 -63.94 44.49
C GLN A 483 63.44 -62.83 45.57
N LEU A 484 64.43 -61.96 45.66
CA LEU A 484 64.45 -60.90 46.67
C LEU A 484 63.29 -59.92 46.44
N SER A 485 63.01 -59.52 45.15
CA SER A 485 61.91 -58.64 44.79
C SER A 485 60.57 -59.24 45.12
N LEU A 486 60.40 -60.59 44.85
CA LEU A 486 59.16 -61.27 45.17
C LEU A 486 58.95 -61.35 46.70
N LYS A 487 59.96 -61.74 47.49
CA LYS A 487 59.85 -61.80 48.95
C LYS A 487 59.57 -60.44 49.58
N ARG A 488 60.06 -59.33 49.00
CA ARG A 488 59.76 -57.98 49.45
C ARG A 488 58.31 -57.61 49.15
N ALA A 489 57.82 -58.01 47.99
CA ALA A 489 56.43 -57.78 47.63
C ALA A 489 55.47 -58.63 48.50
N GLU A 490 55.84 -59.88 48.80
CA GLU A 490 55.11 -60.73 49.75
C GLU A 490 55.07 -60.12 51.15
N ALA A 491 56.19 -59.60 51.67
CA ALA A 491 56.23 -59.00 52.98
C ALA A 491 55.36 -57.75 53.10
N VAL A 492 55.26 -56.96 52.04
CA VAL A 492 54.32 -55.82 51.97
C VAL A 492 52.89 -56.31 51.90
N ARG A 493 52.58 -57.29 51.08
CA ARG A 493 51.23 -57.90 50.99
C ARG A 493 50.80 -58.44 52.35
N ASP A 494 51.68 -59.23 53.04
CA ASP A 494 51.38 -59.81 54.33
C ASP A 494 51.11 -58.79 55.38
N TRP A 495 51.92 -57.74 55.40
CA TRP A 495 51.65 -56.57 56.28
C TRP A 495 50.35 -55.90 56.00
N MET A 496 49.98 -55.63 54.70
CA MET A 496 48.71 -55.06 54.30
C MET A 496 47.53 -55.93 54.66
N ARG A 497 47.64 -57.26 54.51
CA ARG A 497 46.63 -58.24 54.92
C ARG A 497 46.40 -58.20 56.41
N ASP A 498 47.51 -58.33 57.19
CA ASP A 498 47.45 -58.51 58.65
C ASP A 498 47.10 -57.20 59.41
N THR A 499 47.48 -56.05 58.88
CA THR A 499 47.23 -54.74 59.52
C THR A 499 46.06 -54.06 58.95
N GLY A 500 45.73 -54.28 57.68
CA GLY A 500 44.65 -53.54 56.92
C GLY A 500 43.35 -54.35 56.80
N ASP A 501 43.29 -55.56 57.38
CA ASP A 501 42.11 -56.44 57.27
C ASP A 501 41.61 -56.65 55.83
N VAL A 502 42.57 -56.78 54.91
CA VAL A 502 42.28 -56.98 53.48
C VAL A 502 42.38 -58.45 53.14
N PRO A 503 41.30 -59.04 52.61
CA PRO A 503 41.33 -60.48 52.24
C PRO A 503 42.43 -60.80 51.24
N GLU A 504 43.02 -62.00 51.39
CA GLU A 504 44.07 -62.44 50.50
C GLU A 504 43.67 -62.54 49.05
N SER A 505 42.39 -62.81 48.79
CA SER A 505 41.76 -62.75 47.44
C SER A 505 41.81 -61.40 46.74
N CYS A 506 42.14 -60.36 47.49
CA CYS A 506 42.29 -59.03 46.94
C CYS A 506 43.69 -58.72 46.40
N PHE A 507 44.66 -59.65 46.62
CA PHE A 507 46.06 -59.41 46.29
C PHE A 507 46.58 -60.27 45.15
N ALA A 508 47.47 -59.65 44.35
CA ALA A 508 48.41 -60.36 43.50
C ALA A 508 49.82 -59.85 43.80
N VAL A 509 50.76 -60.76 43.90
CA VAL A 509 52.15 -60.42 44.23
C VAL A 509 53.05 -60.81 43.08
N GLN A 510 53.97 -59.93 42.72
CA GLN A 510 54.92 -60.19 41.65
C GLN A 510 56.28 -59.58 41.94
N GLY A 511 57.31 -60.36 41.72
CA GLY A 511 58.68 -59.91 41.75
C GLY A 511 59.19 -59.71 40.33
N TYR A 512 59.70 -58.57 40.01
CA TYR A 512 60.28 -58.29 38.70
C TYR A 512 61.80 -58.24 38.69
N GLY A 513 62.46 -58.34 39.86
CA GLY A 513 63.93 -58.21 39.91
C GLY A 513 64.35 -56.88 39.25
N ALA A 514 65.41 -56.91 38.46
CA ALA A 514 65.92 -55.77 37.73
C ALA A 514 65.31 -55.59 36.34
N SER A 515 64.32 -56.44 35.95
CA SER A 515 63.76 -56.44 34.57
C SER A 515 62.93 -55.23 34.16
N ARG A 516 62.43 -54.42 35.14
CA ARG A 516 61.59 -53.23 34.88
C ARG A 516 62.17 -52.03 35.57
N PRO A 517 63.29 -51.47 35.08
CA PRO A 517 63.87 -50.25 35.62
C PRO A 517 63.01 -49.02 35.30
N VAL A 518 62.91 -48.05 36.19
CA VAL A 518 62.26 -46.75 36.01
C VAL A 518 63.30 -45.64 35.86
N ALA A 519 64.53 -45.89 36.16
CA ALA A 519 65.67 -44.98 36.00
C ALA A 519 66.93 -45.79 35.59
N SER A 520 68.00 -45.08 35.18
CA SER A 520 69.26 -45.75 34.76
C SER A 520 69.92 -46.52 35.94
N ASN A 521 70.32 -47.75 35.69
CA ASN A 521 71.08 -48.53 36.70
C ASN A 521 72.54 -48.12 36.73
N GLU A 522 73.04 -47.25 35.88
CA GLU A 522 74.45 -46.82 35.85
C GLU A 522 74.79 -45.85 36.98
N THR A 523 73.80 -45.05 37.39
CA THR A 523 73.95 -44.06 38.43
C THR A 523 73.48 -44.55 39.79
N PRO A 524 74.11 -44.18 40.90
CA PRO A 524 73.65 -44.54 42.25
C PRO A 524 72.20 -44.08 42.53
N GLU A 525 71.83 -42.90 42.07
CA GLU A 525 70.49 -42.30 42.24
C GLU A 525 69.44 -43.09 41.48
N GLY A 526 69.77 -43.49 40.25
CA GLY A 526 68.85 -44.32 39.43
C GLY A 526 68.66 -45.73 40.00
N ARG A 527 69.71 -46.36 40.48
CA ARG A 527 69.60 -47.61 41.19
C ARG A 527 68.75 -47.50 42.47
N ALA A 528 68.83 -46.37 43.20
CA ALA A 528 67.95 -46.13 44.33
C ALA A 528 66.49 -46.10 43.92
N GLN A 529 66.17 -45.43 42.81
CA GLN A 529 64.79 -45.35 42.27
C GLN A 529 64.30 -46.73 41.78
N ASN A 530 65.19 -47.54 41.27
CA ASN A 530 64.83 -48.93 40.81
C ASN A 530 64.53 -49.85 41.98
N ARG A 531 65.15 -49.68 43.16
CA ARG A 531 64.83 -50.46 44.37
C ARG A 531 63.54 -49.93 45.00
N ARG A 532 62.42 -50.39 44.48
CA ARG A 532 61.07 -49.91 44.86
C ARG A 532 60.07 -51.07 45.00
N VAL A 533 58.98 -50.80 45.70
CA VAL A 533 57.78 -51.59 45.69
C VAL A 533 56.65 -50.73 45.12
N GLU A 534 56.00 -51.22 44.13
CA GLU A 534 54.83 -50.60 43.55
C GLU A 534 53.57 -51.31 44.03
N ILE A 535 52.56 -50.52 44.42
CA ILE A 535 51.21 -50.97 44.74
C ILE A 535 50.26 -50.33 43.79
N SER A 536 49.51 -51.13 43.02
CA SER A 536 48.55 -50.57 42.03
C SER A 536 47.21 -51.32 42.13
N LEU A 537 46.14 -50.54 41.85
CA LEU A 537 44.82 -51.15 41.73
C LEU A 537 44.53 -51.42 40.26
N VAL A 538 44.27 -52.69 39.95
CA VAL A 538 43.98 -53.14 38.60
C VAL A 538 42.55 -53.70 38.55
N PRO A 539 41.67 -53.23 37.62
CA PRO A 539 40.34 -53.82 37.54
C PRO A 539 40.42 -55.30 37.06
N GLN A 540 39.83 -56.15 37.84
CA GLN A 540 39.74 -57.57 37.52
C GLN A 540 38.42 -58.13 38.03
N LYS A 541 37.64 -58.72 37.12
CA LYS A 541 36.20 -59.03 37.31
C LYS A 541 35.98 -59.91 38.50
N ASP A 542 36.66 -60.73 38.96
CA ASP A 542 36.38 -61.67 40.08
C ASP A 542 37.37 -61.54 41.29
N ALA A 543 38.06 -60.38 41.33
CA ALA A 543 39.00 -60.10 42.41
C ALA A 543 38.31 -59.44 43.61
N CYS A 544 38.84 -59.68 44.81
CA CYS A 544 38.41 -59.02 46.04
C CYS A 544 36.92 -59.23 46.37
N LEU A 545 36.43 -60.44 46.14
CA LEU A 545 35.12 -60.88 46.60
C LEU A 545 35.14 -61.24 48.07
N THR A 546 34.28 -60.61 48.86
CA THR A 546 34.11 -61.01 50.29
C THR A 546 33.45 -62.39 50.38
N PRO A 547 33.87 -63.30 51.28
CA PRO A 547 33.19 -64.57 51.47
C PRO A 547 31.72 -64.31 51.84
N GLY A 548 30.79 -64.68 50.93
CA GLY A 548 29.32 -64.49 51.12
C GLY A 548 28.52 -63.95 49.91
N THR A 549 29.17 -63.47 48.87
CA THR A 549 28.45 -62.88 47.69
C THR A 549 28.46 -63.80 46.46
N ALA A 550 28.84 -65.04 46.58
CA ALA A 550 28.74 -66.03 45.50
C ALA A 550 27.44 -66.80 45.66
N ASN A 551 26.26 -66.21 45.23
CA ASN A 551 25.06 -66.95 44.80
C ASN A 551 23.86 -66.00 44.75
N THR A 552 23.72 -65.23 43.69
CA THR A 552 22.41 -64.73 43.17
C THR A 552 22.59 -64.17 41.76
N SER A 553 22.94 -64.97 40.80
CA SER A 553 22.72 -64.68 39.39
C SER A 553 22.60 -66.00 38.60
N GLY A 554 21.49 -66.65 38.84
CA GLY A 554 21.21 -67.89 38.11
C GLY A 554 19.85 -68.44 38.53
N ALA A 555 18.76 -67.78 38.16
CA ALA A 555 17.42 -68.34 37.97
C ALA A 555 16.42 -67.23 37.73
N GLU A 556 16.18 -66.94 36.48
CA GLU A 556 14.87 -66.52 35.96
C GLU A 556 14.96 -66.56 34.44
N THR A 557 14.82 -67.73 33.91
CA THR A 557 14.29 -67.99 32.57
C THR A 557 13.22 -69.08 32.76
N ASN A 558 12.07 -68.75 32.19
CA ASN A 558 10.92 -69.52 31.78
C ASN A 558 9.64 -69.31 32.58
N GLY A 559 8.72 -68.77 31.89
CA GLY A 559 7.31 -68.65 32.20
C GLY A 559 6.54 -68.09 31.04
N LEU A 560 6.55 -68.82 29.90
CA LEU A 560 5.54 -68.68 28.86
C LEU A 560 4.18 -69.12 29.39
N LYS A 561 3.11 -68.41 29.11
CA LYS A 561 1.81 -68.94 28.60
C LYS A 561 0.90 -67.72 28.31
N SER A 562 0.59 -67.47 27.06
CA SER A 562 -0.64 -67.69 26.34
C SER A 562 -1.93 -67.75 27.17
N GLU A 563 -2.86 -66.78 26.83
CA GLU A 563 -4.26 -67.03 26.57
C GLU A 563 -4.90 -65.64 26.31
N THR A 564 -5.29 -65.48 25.08
CA THR A 564 -6.62 -65.30 24.51
C THR A 564 -7.67 -64.60 25.39
N GLU A 565 -8.07 -63.37 25.01
CA GLU A 565 -9.37 -62.99 24.45
C GLU A 565 -9.31 -61.57 23.87
#